data_99e0964f7bb543cb5e0bb703af637f9c
#
_entry.id   99e0964f7bb543cb5e0bb703af637f9c
#
_cell.length_a   1.000
_cell.length_b   1.000
_cell.length_c   1.000
_cell.angle_alpha   90.00
_cell.angle_beta   90.00
_cell.angle_gamma   90.00
#
_symmetry.space_group_name_H-M   'P 1'
#
loop_
_entity.id
_entity.type
_entity.pdbx_description
1 polymer ?
#
loop_
_entity_poly.entity_id
_entity_poly.type
_entity_poly.pdbx_seq_one_letter_code
_entity_poly.pdbx_strand_id
1 'polypeptide(L)'
;MATITKNSINGGEFLVKETEAKDIFIFEEFTEEQKMMAQACQDFIDTEIHPRSEEIDSMKHPELVPSIFKKAGDLGLLGIAVPEEFGGMGMSFNSSMLIADIIGGAGS
;
A
#
# COMPACT_ATOMS: atom_id res chain seq x y z
N MET A 1 -11.48 18.57 -7.10
CA MET A 1 -12.08 17.82 -5.99
C MET A 1 -11.76 18.53 -4.69
N ALA A 2 -12.77 18.88 -3.92
CA ALA A 2 -12.56 19.57 -2.66
C ALA A 2 -11.81 18.66 -1.70
N THR A 3 -10.63 19.08 -1.25
CA THR A 3 -9.89 18.38 -0.21
C THR A 3 -10.57 18.70 1.11
N ILE A 4 -11.27 17.74 1.67
CA ILE A 4 -11.81 17.90 3.03
C ILE A 4 -10.62 17.77 3.97
N THR A 5 -10.19 18.89 4.55
CA THR A 5 -9.15 18.89 5.56
C THR A 5 -9.75 18.38 6.85
N LYS A 6 -9.54 17.10 7.13
CA LYS A 6 -9.96 16.50 8.39
C LYS A 6 -8.88 16.76 9.45
N ASN A 7 -9.30 17.27 10.60
CA ASN A 7 -8.43 17.43 11.76
C ASN A 7 -8.31 16.07 12.48
N SER A 8 -7.66 15.14 11.82
CA SER A 8 -7.46 13.80 12.38
C SER A 8 -6.47 13.82 13.54
N ILE A 9 -6.74 13.02 14.55
CA ILE A 9 -5.81 12.79 15.65
C ILE A 9 -4.64 11.91 15.17
N ASN A 10 -3.55 11.93 15.91
CA ASN A 10 -2.41 11.06 15.63
C ASN A 10 -2.77 9.59 15.86
N GLY A 11 -2.04 8.69 15.21
CA GLY A 11 -2.29 7.26 15.34
C GLY A 11 -2.16 6.82 16.80
N GLY A 12 -3.17 6.11 17.28
CA GLY A 12 -3.21 5.60 18.64
C GLY A 12 -3.72 6.57 19.71
N GLU A 13 -3.87 7.84 19.43
CA GLU A 13 -4.38 8.80 20.42
C GLU A 13 -5.78 8.44 20.92
N PHE A 14 -6.60 7.82 20.08
CA PHE A 14 -7.95 7.40 20.45
C PHE A 14 -7.99 6.40 21.63
N LEU A 15 -6.85 5.75 21.92
CA LEU A 15 -6.73 4.78 23.02
C LEU A 15 -6.59 5.49 24.40
N VAL A 16 -6.11 6.72 24.42
CA VAL A 16 -5.74 7.43 25.63
C VAL A 16 -6.40 8.81 25.76
N LYS A 17 -7.11 9.25 24.74
CA LYS A 17 -7.71 10.56 24.64
C LYS A 17 -9.20 10.45 24.31
N GLU A 18 -10.03 11.27 24.93
CA GLU A 18 -11.43 11.38 24.52
C GLU A 18 -11.51 11.88 23.08
N THR A 19 -12.18 11.10 22.21
CA THR A 19 -12.15 11.30 20.76
C THR A 19 -13.53 11.07 20.18
N GLU A 20 -13.96 11.94 19.28
CA GLU A 20 -15.17 11.73 18.52
C GLU A 20 -14.86 10.91 17.25
N ALA A 21 -15.83 10.11 16.80
CA ALA A 21 -15.67 9.27 15.61
C ALA A 21 -15.23 10.05 14.36
N LYS A 22 -15.67 11.30 14.23
CA LYS A 22 -15.30 12.18 13.10
C LYS A 22 -13.81 12.50 13.03
N ASP A 23 -13.08 12.38 14.15
CA ASP A 23 -11.66 12.72 14.25
C ASP A 23 -10.76 11.52 13.95
N ILE A 24 -11.35 10.34 13.75
CA ILE A 24 -10.64 9.10 13.42
C ILE A 24 -10.68 8.88 11.92
N PHE A 25 -9.51 8.61 11.31
CA PHE A 25 -9.44 8.24 9.90
C PHE A 25 -9.87 6.78 9.73
N ILE A 26 -10.78 6.53 8.80
CA ILE A 26 -11.29 5.20 8.50
C ILE A 26 -11.05 4.84 7.03
N PHE A 27 -11.13 3.56 6.69
CA PHE A 27 -10.86 3.04 5.35
C PHE A 27 -11.69 3.72 4.26
N GLU A 28 -12.94 4.03 4.54
CA GLU A 28 -13.84 4.68 3.59
C GLU A 28 -13.41 6.09 3.20
N GLU A 29 -12.50 6.69 3.94
CA GLU A 29 -11.98 8.04 3.68
C GLU A 29 -10.80 8.05 2.72
N PHE A 30 -10.31 6.90 2.26
CA PHE A 30 -9.28 6.85 1.23
C PHE A 30 -9.79 7.52 -0.05
N THR A 31 -8.90 8.26 -0.71
CA THR A 31 -9.21 8.93 -1.98
C THR A 31 -9.37 7.92 -3.11
N GLU A 32 -10.00 8.36 -4.21
CA GLU A 32 -10.11 7.52 -5.41
C GLU A 32 -8.75 7.13 -5.97
N GLU A 33 -7.75 8.03 -5.93
CA GLU A 33 -6.39 7.72 -6.33
C GLU A 33 -5.77 6.62 -5.47
N GLN A 34 -5.96 6.68 -4.16
CA GLN A 34 -5.49 5.64 -3.23
C GLN A 34 -6.18 4.30 -3.49
N LYS A 35 -7.48 4.32 -3.76
CA LYS A 35 -8.25 3.11 -4.10
C LYS A 35 -7.80 2.51 -5.43
N MET A 36 -7.49 3.34 -6.42
CA MET A 36 -6.95 2.87 -7.70
C MET A 36 -5.57 2.21 -7.52
N MET A 37 -4.71 2.79 -6.69
CA MET A 37 -3.43 2.20 -6.35
C MET A 37 -3.60 0.86 -5.63
N ALA A 38 -4.54 0.79 -4.70
CA ALA A 38 -4.86 -0.44 -3.99
C ALA A 38 -5.32 -1.54 -4.95
N GLN A 39 -6.18 -1.19 -5.90
CA GLN A 39 -6.66 -2.14 -6.90
C GLN A 39 -5.52 -2.62 -7.81
N ALA A 40 -4.67 -1.72 -8.26
CA ALA A 40 -3.50 -2.08 -9.08
C ALA A 40 -2.55 -3.02 -8.31
N CYS A 41 -2.35 -2.76 -7.02
CA CYS A 41 -1.54 -3.62 -6.16
C CYS A 41 -2.17 -5.01 -6.00
N GLN A 42 -3.48 -5.07 -5.78
CA GLN A 42 -4.20 -6.34 -5.65
C GLN A 42 -4.12 -7.15 -6.96
N ASP A 43 -4.32 -6.50 -8.10
CA ASP A 43 -4.22 -7.14 -9.42
C ASP A 43 -2.80 -7.70 -9.65
N PHE A 44 -1.78 -6.96 -9.24
CA PHE A 44 -0.39 -7.43 -9.30
C PHE A 44 -0.18 -8.70 -8.47
N ILE A 45 -0.70 -8.71 -7.25
CA ILE A 45 -0.59 -9.87 -6.35
C ILE A 45 -1.31 -11.08 -6.95
N ASP A 46 -2.53 -10.88 -7.45
CA ASP A 46 -3.34 -11.95 -8.01
C ASP A 46 -2.76 -12.53 -9.31
N THR A 47 -2.02 -11.72 -10.05
CA THR A 47 -1.43 -12.10 -11.34
C THR A 47 -0.02 -12.66 -11.20
N GLU A 48 0.82 -12.05 -10.35
CA GLU A 48 2.26 -12.33 -10.31
C GLU A 48 2.69 -13.13 -9.08
N ILE A 49 1.95 -13.05 -7.98
CA ILE A 49 2.37 -13.66 -6.71
C ILE A 49 1.57 -14.93 -6.40
N HIS A 50 0.25 -14.84 -6.34
CA HIS A 50 -0.58 -15.98 -5.97
C HIS A 50 -0.37 -17.22 -6.85
N PRO A 51 -0.33 -17.12 -8.20
CA PRO A 51 -0.12 -18.29 -9.05
C PRO A 51 1.27 -18.92 -8.92
N ARG A 52 2.22 -18.17 -8.33
CA ARG A 52 3.63 -18.61 -8.18
C ARG A 52 4.04 -18.81 -6.74
N SER A 53 3.10 -18.88 -5.81
CA SER A 53 3.41 -19.01 -4.38
C SER A 53 4.30 -20.22 -4.09
N GLU A 54 4.00 -21.37 -4.67
CA GLU A 54 4.83 -22.58 -4.47
C GLU A 54 6.23 -22.43 -5.05
N GLU A 55 6.37 -21.79 -6.22
CA GLU A 55 7.68 -21.53 -6.82
C GLU A 55 8.52 -20.58 -5.95
N ILE A 56 7.88 -19.54 -5.41
CA ILE A 56 8.53 -18.58 -4.50
C ILE A 56 9.01 -19.29 -3.24
N ASP A 57 8.14 -20.08 -2.62
CA ASP A 57 8.45 -20.77 -1.37
C ASP A 57 9.53 -21.85 -1.55
N SER A 58 9.56 -22.50 -2.71
CA SER A 58 10.52 -23.56 -3.00
C SER A 58 11.96 -23.05 -3.15
N MET A 59 12.15 -21.77 -3.46
CA MET A 59 13.43 -21.13 -3.71
C MET A 59 14.26 -21.78 -4.82
N LYS A 60 13.62 -22.55 -5.72
CA LYS A 60 14.30 -23.26 -6.80
C LYS A 60 14.66 -22.37 -7.98
N HIS A 61 14.02 -21.22 -8.10
CA HIS A 61 14.20 -20.28 -9.21
C HIS A 61 14.73 -18.94 -8.66
N PRO A 62 16.06 -18.79 -8.51
CA PRO A 62 16.62 -17.59 -7.85
C PRO A 62 16.34 -16.27 -8.57
N GLU A 63 16.02 -16.31 -9.85
CA GLU A 63 15.67 -15.12 -10.65
C GLU A 63 14.21 -14.66 -10.47
N LEU A 64 13.34 -15.50 -9.92
CA LEU A 64 11.90 -15.23 -9.82
C LEU A 64 11.59 -14.03 -8.91
N VAL A 65 12.10 -14.03 -7.68
CA VAL A 65 11.83 -12.96 -6.72
C VAL A 65 12.39 -11.61 -7.20
N PRO A 66 13.64 -11.52 -7.70
CA PRO A 66 14.13 -10.28 -8.30
C PRO A 66 13.27 -9.78 -9.46
N SER A 67 12.74 -10.67 -10.31
CA SER A 67 11.86 -10.28 -11.42
C SER A 67 10.53 -9.71 -10.93
N ILE A 68 9.97 -10.27 -9.86
CA ILE A 68 8.74 -9.78 -9.22
C ILE A 68 9.00 -8.39 -8.62
N PHE A 69 10.12 -8.19 -7.92
CA PHE A 69 10.53 -6.89 -7.41
C PHE A 69 10.65 -5.83 -8.50
N LYS A 70 11.24 -6.19 -9.62
CA LYS A 70 11.36 -5.28 -10.75
C LYS A 70 9.97 -4.85 -11.27
N LYS A 71 9.05 -5.78 -11.42
CA LYS A 71 7.68 -5.48 -11.83
C LYS A 71 6.95 -4.59 -10.84
N ALA A 72 7.12 -4.85 -9.54
CA ALA A 72 6.57 -4.00 -8.48
C ALA A 72 7.13 -2.57 -8.57
N GLY A 73 8.42 -2.43 -8.82
CA GLY A 73 9.07 -1.15 -9.03
C GLY A 73 8.54 -0.41 -10.25
N ASP A 74 8.33 -1.10 -11.36
CA ASP A 74 7.78 -0.54 -12.59
C ASP A 74 6.34 -0.02 -12.38
N LEU A 75 5.59 -0.61 -11.46
CA LEU A 75 4.26 -0.14 -11.07
C LEU A 75 4.30 1.00 -10.02
N GLY A 76 5.47 1.37 -9.52
CA GLY A 76 5.63 2.40 -8.52
C GLY A 76 5.39 1.94 -7.08
N LEU A 77 5.17 0.66 -6.84
CA LEU A 77 4.82 0.13 -5.52
C LEU A 77 5.96 0.22 -4.50
N LEU A 78 7.21 0.29 -4.97
CA LEU A 78 8.39 0.36 -4.10
C LEU A 78 8.72 1.78 -3.64
N GLY A 79 8.17 2.80 -4.27
CA GLY A 79 8.50 4.19 -4.01
C GLY A 79 7.30 5.06 -3.66
N ILE A 80 6.27 4.51 -3.06
CA ILE A 80 5.00 5.23 -2.81
C ILE A 80 5.20 6.49 -1.98
N ALA A 81 5.92 6.40 -0.88
CA ALA A 81 6.18 7.53 0.01
C ALA A 81 7.48 8.29 -0.31
N VAL A 82 8.24 7.82 -1.28
CA VAL A 82 9.47 8.52 -1.70
C VAL A 82 9.09 9.78 -2.46
N PRO A 83 9.69 10.95 -2.13
CA PRO A 83 9.41 12.19 -2.86
C PRO A 83 9.67 12.07 -4.36
N GLU A 84 8.88 12.78 -5.15
CA GLU A 84 9.02 12.77 -6.61
C GLU A 84 10.40 13.21 -7.09
N GLU A 85 11.05 14.13 -6.37
CA GLU A 85 12.42 14.60 -6.68
C GLU A 85 13.45 13.47 -6.63
N PHE A 86 13.16 12.38 -5.91
CA PHE A 86 14.02 11.19 -5.86
C PHE A 86 13.47 10.03 -6.68
N GLY A 87 12.51 10.29 -7.56
CA GLY A 87 11.94 9.29 -8.44
C GLY A 87 10.78 8.47 -7.86
N GLY A 88 10.26 8.88 -6.71
CA GLY A 88 9.12 8.23 -6.06
C GLY A 88 7.77 8.82 -6.48
N MET A 89 6.71 8.34 -5.86
CA MET A 89 5.34 8.79 -6.13
C MET A 89 4.87 9.93 -5.23
N GLY A 90 5.61 10.23 -4.16
CA GLY A 90 5.30 11.34 -3.25
C GLY A 90 3.95 11.23 -2.55
N MET A 91 3.42 10.02 -2.37
CA MET A 91 2.14 9.81 -1.72
C MET A 91 2.26 9.83 -0.20
N SER A 92 1.13 9.95 0.50
CA SER A 92 1.08 10.02 1.95
C SER A 92 1.48 8.70 2.63
N PHE A 93 1.79 8.78 3.92
CA PHE A 93 2.04 7.60 4.76
C PHE A 93 0.84 6.64 4.75
N ASN A 94 -0.39 7.15 4.77
CA ASN A 94 -1.59 6.31 4.71
C ASN A 94 -1.65 5.50 3.42
N SER A 95 -1.19 6.06 2.30
CA SER A 95 -1.08 5.32 1.03
C SER A 95 -0.08 4.17 1.13
N SER A 96 1.07 4.41 1.76
CA SER A 96 2.07 3.36 2.01
C SER A 96 1.51 2.25 2.90
N MET A 97 0.76 2.59 3.93
CA MET A 97 0.15 1.62 4.83
C MET A 97 -0.91 0.78 4.11
N LEU A 98 -1.72 1.39 3.28
CA LEU A 98 -2.73 0.68 2.48
C LEU A 98 -2.08 -0.36 1.56
N ILE A 99 -1.03 0.02 0.86
CA ILE A 99 -0.29 -0.90 -0.03
C ILE A 99 0.43 -2.00 0.78
N ALA A 100 1.03 -1.64 1.90
CA ALA A 100 1.69 -2.62 2.77
C ALA A 100 0.70 -3.67 3.31
N ASP A 101 -0.51 -3.26 3.66
CA ASP A 101 -1.58 -4.16 4.10
C ASP A 101 -1.96 -5.16 3.01
N ILE A 102 -2.12 -4.69 1.78
CA ILE A 102 -2.47 -5.55 0.63
C ILE A 102 -1.34 -6.53 0.33
N ILE A 103 -0.09 -6.07 0.29
CA ILE A 103 1.06 -6.94 0.03
C ILE A 103 1.24 -7.95 1.17
N GLY A 104 1.10 -7.52 2.41
CA GLY A 104 1.19 -8.42 3.57
C GLY A 104 0.10 -9.47 3.59
N GLY A 105 -1.09 -9.15 3.08
CA GLY A 105 -2.21 -10.06 2.94
C GLY A 105 -2.08 -11.06 1.78
N ALA A 106 -1.05 -10.96 0.96
CA ALA A 106 -0.85 -11.87 -0.17
C ALA A 106 -0.55 -13.31 0.25
N GLY A 107 -0.45 -13.53 1.52
CA GLY A 107 -0.17 -14.84 2.09
C GLY A 107 1.32 -15.10 2.24
N SER A 108 1.61 -15.93 3.14
CA SER A 108 2.95 -16.46 3.38
C SER A 108 2.95 -17.93 2.98
#